data_fefe0eaa99cd5d022c77a25446d1c344
#
_entry.id   fefe0eaa99cd5d022c77a25446d1c344
#
_cell.length_a   1.000
_cell.length_b   1.000
_cell.length_c   1.000
_cell.angle_alpha   90.00
_cell.angle_beta   90.00
_cell.angle_gamma   90.00
#
_symmetry.space_group_name_H-M   'P 1'
#
loop_
_entity.id
_entity.type
_entity.pdbx_description
1 polymer ?
#
loop_
_entity_poly.entity_id
_entity_poly.type
_entity_poly.pdbx_seq_one_letter_code
_entity_poly.pdbx_strand_id
1 'polypeptide(L)'
;VFVPRLSVSPAEGVALPLAGGSATLEVTANVDYTVTVAEDATWLSYTQEGNVLTFTAAANEDFAGRVAGVTFATAHEGVGTTVNVSQEGRATKLWTKHISDFEGYDAGLAVRLVKYGDFIGVANTTKVYVLNPATGNIEMTINMPEGFYAHSVLVDDAGNFLIASDAGTSTDLTLFHVPDPFNPAPEVVFNYNTGNYYAGITGNIRVRGNIKDDALITATASDGAGGACLYWEVVDGVCGDWHWINPPYTTWTTAQLCTAPAGTSIADGLFYIGYGGDYNLRYVKDITPNSGSHEWGVSYVTGASWMENFNSISTTEWNGHKYAAICMSCHFNYDDADAVLLNVDDPAAAQHVYTYSGTPDVERAEDWTNLNW
;
A
#
# COMPACT_ATOMS: atom_id res chain seq x y z
N VAL A 1 56.94 -18.16 15.26
CA VAL A 1 56.01 -18.53 14.16
C VAL A 1 55.27 -17.26 13.74
N PHE A 2 55.36 -16.89 12.47
CA PHE A 2 54.58 -15.78 11.93
C PHE A 2 53.10 -16.17 11.89
N VAL A 3 52.21 -15.32 12.43
CA VAL A 3 50.76 -15.56 12.47
C VAL A 3 50.12 -14.39 11.69
N PRO A 4 49.55 -14.65 10.49
CA PRO A 4 48.88 -13.64 9.72
C PRO A 4 47.60 -13.18 10.46
N ARG A 5 47.33 -11.89 10.43
CA ARG A 5 46.18 -11.25 11.09
C ARG A 5 45.63 -10.12 10.25
N LEU A 6 44.31 -10.01 10.23
CA LEU A 6 43.57 -8.89 9.70
C LEU A 6 42.36 -8.63 10.59
N SER A 7 42.07 -7.40 10.91
CA SER A 7 40.86 -6.93 11.59
C SER A 7 40.47 -5.55 11.07
N VAL A 8 39.18 -5.24 11.21
CA VAL A 8 38.59 -3.97 10.78
C VAL A 8 37.86 -3.35 11.97
N SER A 9 37.92 -2.06 12.10
CA SER A 9 37.24 -1.32 13.19
C SER A 9 36.47 -0.12 12.59
N PRO A 10 35.18 0.03 12.91
CA PRO A 10 34.38 -0.90 13.74
C PRO A 10 34.10 -2.23 12.99
N ALA A 11 34.03 -3.33 13.76
CA ALA A 11 33.87 -4.68 13.20
C ALA A 11 32.48 -4.95 12.61
N GLU A 12 31.47 -4.24 13.07
CA GLU A 12 30.09 -4.26 12.58
C GLU A 12 29.91 -3.51 11.25
N GLY A 13 30.91 -2.73 10.84
CA GLY A 13 30.84 -1.85 9.68
C GLY A 13 30.45 -0.42 10.03
N VAL A 14 30.02 0.36 9.04
CA VAL A 14 29.68 1.78 9.20
C VAL A 14 28.36 2.13 8.54
N ALA A 15 27.67 3.14 9.09
CA ALA A 15 26.47 3.72 8.51
C ALA A 15 26.78 5.11 7.94
N LEU A 16 26.28 5.37 6.74
CA LEU A 16 26.33 6.68 6.08
C LEU A 16 25.02 7.42 6.32
N PRO A 17 25.05 8.76 6.45
CA PRO A 17 23.85 9.56 6.60
C PRO A 17 22.93 9.45 5.39
N LEU A 18 21.60 9.52 5.61
CA LEU A 18 20.61 9.60 4.54
C LEU A 18 20.91 10.69 3.50
N ALA A 19 21.31 11.85 3.97
CA ALA A 19 21.65 13.01 3.12
C ALA A 19 22.95 12.85 2.30
N GLY A 20 23.60 11.68 2.39
CA GLY A 20 24.91 11.46 1.85
C GLY A 20 26.01 11.90 2.81
N GLY A 21 27.25 11.60 2.47
CA GLY A 21 28.41 11.91 3.28
C GLY A 21 29.42 10.79 3.29
N SER A 22 30.30 10.79 4.29
CA SER A 22 31.40 9.84 4.39
C SER A 22 31.49 9.23 5.78
N ALA A 23 31.97 7.98 5.84
CA ALA A 23 32.31 7.27 7.07
C ALA A 23 33.62 6.49 6.88
N THR A 24 34.35 6.23 7.96
CA THR A 24 35.68 5.61 7.90
C THR A 24 35.71 4.26 8.60
N LEU A 25 36.49 3.35 8.03
CA LEU A 25 36.95 2.11 8.65
C LEU A 25 38.46 2.11 8.76
N GLU A 26 38.99 1.59 9.86
CA GLU A 26 40.42 1.35 10.04
C GLU A 26 40.73 -0.13 9.92
N VAL A 27 41.72 -0.48 9.11
CA VAL A 27 42.23 -1.86 8.94
C VAL A 27 43.51 -2.04 9.71
N THR A 28 43.59 -3.06 10.54
CA THR A 28 44.79 -3.51 11.19
C THR A 28 45.22 -4.85 10.61
N ALA A 29 46.28 -4.88 9.85
CA ALA A 29 46.81 -6.10 9.24
C ALA A 29 48.33 -6.16 9.31
N ASN A 30 48.89 -7.39 9.42
CA ASN A 30 50.31 -7.66 9.31
C ASN A 30 50.67 -8.43 8.03
N VAL A 31 49.73 -8.48 7.09
CA VAL A 31 49.80 -9.11 5.77
C VAL A 31 49.14 -8.19 4.75
N ASP A 32 49.49 -8.36 3.47
CA ASP A 32 48.83 -7.65 2.38
C ASP A 32 47.37 -8.12 2.24
N TYR A 33 46.50 -7.19 1.90
CA TYR A 33 45.07 -7.45 1.69
C TYR A 33 44.52 -6.68 0.49
N THR A 34 43.39 -7.18 -0.01
CA THR A 34 42.59 -6.51 -1.03
C THR A 34 41.24 -6.13 -0.46
N VAL A 35 40.64 -5.05 -0.99
CA VAL A 35 39.32 -4.56 -0.64
C VAL A 35 38.42 -4.71 -1.84
N THR A 36 37.28 -5.37 -1.66
CA THR A 36 36.26 -5.53 -2.69
C THR A 36 34.92 -5.08 -2.16
N VAL A 37 34.29 -4.13 -2.84
CA VAL A 37 32.89 -3.73 -2.61
C VAL A 37 31.99 -4.61 -3.49
N ALA A 38 30.83 -5.01 -2.98
CA ALA A 38 29.84 -5.78 -3.74
C ALA A 38 29.52 -5.08 -5.08
N GLU A 39 29.46 -5.85 -6.17
CA GLU A 39 29.34 -5.32 -7.54
C GLU A 39 28.04 -4.55 -7.78
N ASP A 40 26.98 -4.90 -7.10
CA ASP A 40 25.66 -4.25 -7.14
C ASP A 40 25.61 -2.93 -6.37
N ALA A 41 26.60 -2.67 -5.49
CA ALA A 41 26.67 -1.46 -4.68
C ALA A 41 27.24 -0.26 -5.46
N THR A 42 26.68 0.05 -6.62
CA THR A 42 27.13 1.16 -7.51
C THR A 42 26.98 2.55 -6.88
N TRP A 43 26.23 2.65 -5.79
CA TRP A 43 26.01 3.88 -5.02
C TRP A 43 27.14 4.21 -4.04
N LEU A 44 28.08 3.25 -3.78
CA LEU A 44 29.12 3.36 -2.79
C LEU A 44 30.48 3.49 -3.47
N SER A 45 31.25 4.47 -3.06
CA SER A 45 32.66 4.61 -3.44
C SER A 45 33.56 4.64 -2.21
N TYR A 46 34.82 4.34 -2.37
CA TYR A 46 35.79 4.51 -1.29
C TYR A 46 37.16 5.02 -1.77
N THR A 47 37.89 5.64 -0.86
CA THR A 47 39.30 5.98 -0.97
C THR A 47 40.07 5.33 0.18
N GLN A 48 41.35 5.02 -0.03
CA GLN A 48 42.17 4.45 1.02
C GLN A 48 43.46 5.30 1.19
N GLU A 49 43.68 5.68 2.44
CA GLU A 49 44.94 6.35 2.84
C GLU A 49 45.58 5.55 4.00
N GLY A 50 46.66 4.85 3.69
CA GLY A 50 47.29 3.93 4.64
C GLY A 50 46.31 2.83 5.07
N ASN A 51 45.98 2.77 6.36
CA ASN A 51 45.10 1.80 6.95
C ASN A 51 43.63 2.29 7.07
N VAL A 52 43.34 3.53 6.65
CA VAL A 52 42.01 4.12 6.76
C VAL A 52 41.30 4.07 5.41
N LEU A 53 40.11 3.48 5.38
CA LEU A 53 39.22 3.55 4.25
C LEU A 53 38.11 4.56 4.57
N THR A 54 37.88 5.47 3.61
CA THR A 54 36.82 6.44 3.66
C THR A 54 35.78 6.07 2.62
N PHE A 55 34.60 5.61 3.08
CA PHE A 55 33.46 5.32 2.23
C PHE A 55 32.63 6.57 2.03
N THR A 56 32.14 6.79 0.81
CA THR A 56 31.36 7.98 0.44
C THR A 56 30.17 7.56 -0.42
N ALA A 57 29.00 8.14 -0.12
CA ALA A 57 27.80 8.02 -0.93
C ALA A 57 27.10 9.37 -1.08
N ALA A 58 26.38 9.55 -2.18
CA ALA A 58 25.39 10.62 -2.33
C ALA A 58 24.16 10.35 -1.45
N ALA A 59 23.24 11.31 -1.36
CA ALA A 59 21.98 11.13 -0.67
C ALA A 59 21.24 9.88 -1.18
N ASN A 60 20.60 9.15 -0.26
CA ASN A 60 19.70 8.05 -0.62
C ASN A 60 18.32 8.64 -0.84
N GLU A 61 17.90 8.73 -2.09
CA GLU A 61 16.58 9.25 -2.45
C GLU A 61 15.46 8.19 -2.35
N ASP A 62 15.84 6.91 -2.19
CA ASP A 62 14.91 5.79 -2.09
C ASP A 62 14.27 5.68 -0.70
N PHE A 63 13.07 5.10 -0.62
CA PHE A 63 12.43 4.80 0.65
C PHE A 63 13.19 3.72 1.42
N ALA A 64 13.73 2.73 0.73
CA ALA A 64 14.49 1.66 1.35
C ALA A 64 15.91 2.08 1.71
N GLY A 65 16.39 1.59 2.85
CA GLY A 65 17.82 1.63 3.17
C GLY A 65 18.58 0.70 2.24
N ARG A 66 19.88 0.99 2.04
CA ARG A 66 20.76 0.18 1.21
C ARG A 66 21.99 -0.28 1.99
N VAL A 67 22.48 -1.46 1.66
CA VAL A 67 23.60 -2.11 2.34
C VAL A 67 24.55 -2.68 1.30
N ALA A 68 25.85 -2.47 1.49
CA ALA A 68 26.91 -3.04 0.68
C ALA A 68 27.85 -3.88 1.52
N GLY A 69 28.09 -5.12 1.11
CA GLY A 69 29.16 -5.94 1.67
C GLY A 69 30.52 -5.45 1.19
N VAL A 70 31.44 -5.22 2.13
CA VAL A 70 32.84 -4.89 1.84
C VAL A 70 33.73 -6.00 2.37
N THR A 71 34.40 -6.70 1.45
CA THR A 71 35.26 -7.85 1.77
C THR A 71 36.71 -7.46 1.79
N PHE A 72 37.38 -7.81 2.87
CA PHE A 72 38.83 -7.70 3.05
C PHE A 72 39.40 -9.11 2.95
N ALA A 73 40.16 -9.38 1.90
CA ALA A 73 40.72 -10.70 1.63
C ALA A 73 42.24 -10.67 1.65
N THR A 74 42.85 -11.74 2.14
CA THR A 74 44.34 -11.93 2.10
C THR A 74 44.69 -13.20 1.32
N ALA A 75 45.95 -13.40 1.01
CA ALA A 75 46.44 -14.64 0.42
C ALA A 75 46.45 -15.83 1.42
N HIS A 76 46.15 -15.58 2.69
CA HIS A 76 46.16 -16.60 3.75
C HIS A 76 44.75 -17.13 4.01
N GLU A 77 44.57 -18.43 3.85
CA GLU A 77 43.31 -19.08 4.08
C GLU A 77 42.78 -18.81 5.50
N GLY A 78 41.48 -18.45 5.62
CA GLY A 78 40.84 -18.13 6.89
C GLY A 78 41.21 -16.77 7.49
N VAL A 79 42.04 -15.97 6.82
CA VAL A 79 42.40 -14.60 7.23
C VAL A 79 41.75 -13.60 6.31
N GLY A 80 40.61 -13.08 6.68
CA GLY A 80 39.82 -12.10 5.96
C GLY A 80 38.54 -11.81 6.73
N THR A 81 37.79 -10.79 6.32
CA THR A 81 36.51 -10.43 6.92
C THR A 81 35.64 -9.68 5.92
N THR A 82 34.32 -9.75 6.14
CA THR A 82 33.36 -8.90 5.42
C THR A 82 32.61 -8.07 6.44
N VAL A 83 32.46 -6.79 6.17
CA VAL A 83 31.67 -5.85 6.97
C VAL A 83 30.63 -5.19 6.10
N ASN A 84 29.59 -4.63 6.70
CA ASN A 84 28.55 -3.91 6.00
C ASN A 84 28.77 -2.40 6.04
N VAL A 85 28.60 -1.75 4.89
CA VAL A 85 28.43 -0.30 4.79
C VAL A 85 26.96 -0.09 4.47
N SER A 86 26.24 0.60 5.36
CA SER A 86 24.82 0.85 5.22
C SER A 86 24.52 2.33 5.02
N GLN A 87 23.40 2.63 4.41
CA GLN A 87 22.83 3.96 4.36
C GLN A 87 21.33 3.88 4.56
N GLU A 88 20.80 4.71 5.43
CA GLU A 88 19.35 4.76 5.69
C GLU A 88 18.59 5.19 4.44
N GLY A 89 17.36 4.65 4.29
CA GLY A 89 16.38 5.14 3.35
C GLY A 89 15.49 6.22 3.97
N ARG A 90 14.65 6.84 3.16
CA ARG A 90 13.66 7.82 3.64
C ARG A 90 12.64 7.21 4.61
N ALA A 91 12.46 5.88 4.54
CA ALA A 91 11.64 5.12 5.47
C ALA A 91 12.49 4.13 6.25
N THR A 92 12.43 4.20 7.58
CA THR A 92 13.02 3.21 8.50
C THR A 92 11.92 2.28 8.99
N LYS A 93 12.16 0.97 8.95
CA LYS A 93 11.28 -0.03 9.56
C LYS A 93 11.33 0.14 11.07
N LEU A 94 10.26 0.66 11.66
CA LEU A 94 10.15 0.88 13.10
C LEU A 94 9.79 -0.42 13.84
N TRP A 95 8.87 -1.21 13.27
CA TRP A 95 8.38 -2.46 13.86
C TRP A 95 7.79 -3.37 12.79
N THR A 96 7.53 -4.61 13.17
CA THR A 96 6.77 -5.59 12.38
C THR A 96 5.65 -6.13 13.23
N LYS A 97 4.47 -6.28 12.66
CA LYS A 97 3.35 -6.97 13.28
C LYS A 97 2.85 -8.04 12.33
N HIS A 98 2.74 -9.26 12.82
CA HIS A 98 2.15 -10.34 12.05
C HIS A 98 0.64 -10.30 12.17
N ILE A 99 -0.05 -10.72 11.13
CA ILE A 99 -1.51 -10.77 11.12
C ILE A 99 -2.03 -11.68 12.24
N SER A 100 -1.32 -12.76 12.52
CA SER A 100 -1.61 -13.70 13.63
C SER A 100 -1.50 -13.06 15.03
N ASP A 101 -0.92 -11.87 15.16
CA ASP A 101 -0.85 -11.16 16.44
C ASP A 101 -2.19 -10.49 16.82
N PHE A 102 -3.16 -10.51 15.91
CA PHE A 102 -4.49 -9.95 16.14
C PHE A 102 -5.47 -11.06 16.55
N GLU A 103 -6.18 -10.85 17.64
CA GLU A 103 -7.19 -11.79 18.13
C GLU A 103 -8.33 -11.93 17.09
N GLY A 104 -8.71 -13.16 16.79
CA GLY A 104 -9.78 -13.45 15.82
C GLY A 104 -9.36 -13.29 14.37
N TYR A 105 -8.06 -13.30 14.10
CA TYR A 105 -7.53 -13.30 12.75
C TYR A 105 -8.13 -14.41 11.89
N ASP A 106 -8.55 -14.05 10.68
CA ASP A 106 -9.02 -14.97 9.66
C ASP A 106 -8.09 -14.91 8.44
N ALA A 107 -7.37 -16.02 8.18
CA ALA A 107 -6.45 -16.14 7.07
C ALA A 107 -7.12 -16.02 5.69
N GLY A 108 -8.42 -16.24 5.61
CA GLY A 108 -9.20 -16.12 4.38
C GLY A 108 -9.58 -14.69 4.02
N LEU A 109 -9.38 -13.73 4.93
CA LEU A 109 -9.75 -12.33 4.71
C LEU A 109 -8.51 -11.46 4.48
N ALA A 110 -8.65 -10.52 3.57
CA ALA A 110 -7.63 -9.51 3.34
C ALA A 110 -7.55 -8.52 4.51
N VAL A 111 -6.34 -8.22 4.98
CA VAL A 111 -6.12 -7.14 5.93
C VAL A 111 -6.26 -5.80 5.23
N ARG A 112 -6.98 -4.89 5.87
CA ARG A 112 -7.11 -3.51 5.42
C ARG A 112 -6.52 -2.58 6.47
N LEU A 113 -5.82 -1.58 5.99
CA LEU A 113 -5.14 -0.59 6.80
C LEU A 113 -5.61 0.82 6.42
N VAL A 114 -5.68 1.69 7.41
CA VAL A 114 -5.91 3.12 7.18
C VAL A 114 -5.13 3.95 8.18
N LYS A 115 -4.63 5.11 7.76
CA LYS A 115 -4.10 6.12 8.68
C LYS A 115 -5.26 6.93 9.25
N TYR A 116 -5.36 7.03 10.58
CA TYR A 116 -6.34 7.81 11.30
C TYR A 116 -5.63 8.76 12.28
N GLY A 117 -5.55 10.04 11.96
CA GLY A 117 -4.76 11.00 12.74
C GLY A 117 -3.32 10.49 12.91
N ASP A 118 -2.91 10.33 14.19
CA ASP A 118 -1.61 9.78 14.57
C ASP A 118 -1.64 8.25 14.83
N PHE A 119 -2.64 7.54 14.30
CA PHE A 119 -2.84 6.10 14.51
C PHE A 119 -3.00 5.34 13.19
N ILE A 120 -2.96 4.01 13.28
CA ILE A 120 -3.23 3.08 12.17
C ILE A 120 -4.43 2.23 12.55
N GLY A 121 -5.49 2.28 11.75
CA GLY A 121 -6.62 1.36 11.84
C GLY A 121 -6.35 0.07 11.07
N VAL A 122 -6.68 -1.08 11.64
CA VAL A 122 -6.50 -2.41 11.03
C VAL A 122 -7.78 -3.21 11.15
N ALA A 123 -8.31 -3.69 10.04
CA ALA A 123 -9.50 -4.57 9.99
C ALA A 123 -9.21 -5.88 9.26
N ASN A 124 -9.64 -6.98 9.85
CA ASN A 124 -9.65 -8.32 9.24
C ASN A 124 -10.55 -9.31 10.01
N THR A 125 -11.42 -8.86 10.89
CA THR A 125 -12.09 -9.77 11.84
C THR A 125 -13.40 -9.18 12.31
N THR A 126 -13.99 -9.77 13.35
CA THR A 126 -15.07 -9.14 14.11
C THR A 126 -14.63 -7.96 14.96
N LYS A 127 -13.38 -7.55 14.82
CA LYS A 127 -12.77 -6.44 15.57
C LYS A 127 -11.98 -5.55 14.62
N VAL A 128 -11.85 -4.29 15.00
CA VAL A 128 -10.91 -3.35 14.38
C VAL A 128 -9.93 -2.90 15.44
N TYR A 129 -8.67 -2.86 15.08
CA TYR A 129 -7.58 -2.46 15.97
C TYR A 129 -7.07 -1.08 15.60
N VAL A 130 -6.82 -0.26 16.61
CA VAL A 130 -6.17 1.04 16.46
C VAL A 130 -4.78 0.94 17.07
N LEU A 131 -3.76 1.12 16.24
CA LEU A 131 -2.35 0.92 16.62
C LEU A 131 -1.61 2.24 16.71
N ASN A 132 -0.64 2.28 17.62
CA ASN A 132 0.35 3.33 17.66
C ASN A 132 1.37 3.14 16.53
N PRO A 133 1.57 4.11 15.63
CA PRO A 133 2.45 3.94 14.47
C PRO A 133 3.93 3.92 14.85
N ALA A 134 4.32 4.48 16.00
CA ALA A 134 5.71 4.47 16.45
C ALA A 134 6.13 3.12 17.07
N THR A 135 5.19 2.38 17.67
CA THR A 135 5.50 1.16 18.44
C THR A 135 4.82 -0.09 17.92
N GLY A 136 3.77 0.03 17.08
CA GLY A 136 2.92 -1.07 16.66
C GLY A 136 1.99 -1.62 17.77
N ASN A 137 1.95 -0.99 18.94
CA ASN A 137 1.09 -1.44 20.04
C ASN A 137 -0.38 -1.16 19.73
N ILE A 138 -1.24 -2.09 20.14
CA ILE A 138 -2.69 -1.89 20.09
C ILE A 138 -3.08 -0.94 21.20
N GLU A 139 -3.59 0.23 20.84
CA GLU A 139 -4.07 1.26 21.78
C GLU A 139 -5.56 1.07 22.07
N MET A 140 -6.33 0.61 21.07
CA MET A 140 -7.77 0.38 21.21
C MET A 140 -8.21 -0.79 20.32
N THR A 141 -9.22 -1.51 20.80
CA THR A 141 -9.95 -2.52 20.04
C THR A 141 -11.42 -2.12 19.94
N ILE A 142 -11.91 -2.03 18.72
CA ILE A 142 -13.31 -1.74 18.41
C ILE A 142 -13.98 -3.06 18.09
N ASN A 143 -14.97 -3.48 18.90
CA ASN A 143 -15.77 -4.65 18.62
C ASN A 143 -16.88 -4.28 17.63
N MET A 144 -17.04 -5.10 16.59
CA MET A 144 -18.18 -4.96 15.70
C MET A 144 -19.48 -5.38 16.40
N PRO A 145 -20.62 -4.79 16.03
CA PRO A 145 -21.91 -5.30 16.45
C PRO A 145 -22.07 -6.79 16.13
N GLU A 146 -22.87 -7.50 16.93
CA GLU A 146 -23.10 -8.93 16.74
C GLU A 146 -23.59 -9.24 15.32
N GLY A 147 -22.96 -10.20 14.65
CA GLY A 147 -23.27 -10.62 13.29
C GLY A 147 -22.55 -9.83 12.19
N PHE A 148 -21.74 -8.85 12.52
CA PHE A 148 -20.97 -8.07 11.54
C PHE A 148 -19.47 -8.39 11.57
N TYR A 149 -18.88 -8.40 10.38
CA TYR A 149 -17.44 -8.63 10.18
C TYR A 149 -16.83 -7.38 9.54
N ALA A 150 -15.74 -6.87 10.13
CA ALA A 150 -15.01 -5.73 9.58
C ALA A 150 -14.16 -6.15 8.38
N HIS A 151 -14.58 -5.81 7.18
CA HIS A 151 -13.82 -6.09 5.95
C HIS A 151 -12.83 -5.00 5.61
N SER A 152 -13.15 -3.76 5.92
CA SER A 152 -12.30 -2.62 5.59
C SER A 152 -12.45 -1.52 6.61
N VAL A 153 -11.36 -0.78 6.81
CA VAL A 153 -11.35 0.49 7.53
C VAL A 153 -10.99 1.60 6.57
N LEU A 154 -11.61 2.74 6.74
CA LEU A 154 -11.42 3.92 5.90
C LEU A 154 -11.40 5.17 6.78
N VAL A 155 -10.86 6.23 6.22
CA VAL A 155 -10.97 7.57 6.77
C VAL A 155 -11.37 8.48 5.62
N ASP A 156 -12.40 9.29 5.83
CA ASP A 156 -12.80 10.28 4.85
C ASP A 156 -11.88 11.52 4.88
N ASP A 157 -12.08 12.46 3.96
CA ASP A 157 -11.22 13.64 3.86
C ASP A 157 -11.35 14.60 5.06
N ALA A 158 -12.40 14.47 5.87
CA ALA A 158 -12.60 15.22 7.11
C ALA A 158 -12.05 14.52 8.36
N GLY A 159 -11.51 13.29 8.20
CA GLY A 159 -10.95 12.51 9.29
C GLY A 159 -11.96 11.64 10.03
N ASN A 160 -13.17 11.42 9.49
CA ASN A 160 -14.13 10.51 10.11
C ASN A 160 -13.69 9.06 9.91
N PHE A 161 -13.68 8.28 11.00
CA PHE A 161 -13.31 6.87 10.98
C PHE A 161 -14.49 5.99 10.57
N LEU A 162 -14.29 5.18 9.54
CA LEU A 162 -15.34 4.36 8.94
C LEU A 162 -14.94 2.88 8.92
N ILE A 163 -15.94 2.00 9.08
CA ILE A 163 -15.76 0.56 8.98
C ILE A 163 -16.77 0.01 7.97
N ALA A 164 -16.26 -0.62 6.93
CA ALA A 164 -17.10 -1.38 6.00
C ALA A 164 -17.22 -2.83 6.49
N SER A 165 -18.44 -3.28 6.60
CA SER A 165 -18.79 -4.59 7.15
C SER A 165 -19.78 -5.32 6.26
N ASP A 166 -19.76 -6.65 6.30
CA ASP A 166 -20.89 -7.47 5.88
C ASP A 166 -21.56 -8.15 7.09
N ALA A 167 -22.73 -8.71 6.89
CA ALA A 167 -23.44 -9.46 7.90
C ALA A 167 -23.16 -10.98 7.79
N GLY A 168 -21.94 -11.36 7.39
CA GLY A 168 -21.59 -12.77 7.18
C GLY A 168 -22.21 -13.39 5.93
N THR A 169 -22.86 -12.59 5.11
CA THR A 169 -23.34 -12.96 3.78
C THR A 169 -22.65 -12.11 2.75
N SER A 170 -22.27 -12.70 1.63
CA SER A 170 -21.62 -11.96 0.55
C SER A 170 -22.55 -10.95 -0.15
N THR A 171 -23.75 -10.72 0.34
CA THR A 171 -24.80 -9.90 -0.30
C THR A 171 -25.06 -8.58 0.39
N ASP A 172 -24.54 -8.38 1.58
CA ASP A 172 -24.80 -7.20 2.39
C ASP A 172 -23.55 -6.37 2.59
N LEU A 173 -23.68 -5.07 2.50
CA LEU A 173 -22.64 -4.12 2.88
C LEU A 173 -23.25 -3.10 3.84
N THR A 174 -22.67 -2.97 5.00
CA THR A 174 -22.99 -1.93 5.96
C THR A 174 -21.78 -1.04 6.15
N LEU A 175 -21.93 0.27 5.99
CA LEU A 175 -20.92 1.23 6.36
C LEU A 175 -21.27 1.80 7.72
N PHE A 176 -20.34 1.67 8.65
CA PHE A 176 -20.41 2.28 9.97
C PHE A 176 -19.49 3.50 10.04
N HIS A 177 -19.96 4.54 10.71
CA HIS A 177 -19.17 5.63 11.22
C HIS A 177 -18.86 5.39 12.69
N VAL A 178 -17.60 5.60 13.09
CA VAL A 178 -17.17 5.53 14.49
C VAL A 178 -16.75 6.94 14.92
N PRO A 179 -17.61 7.69 15.62
CA PRO A 179 -17.33 9.09 15.96
C PRO A 179 -16.07 9.28 16.79
N ASP A 180 -15.78 8.31 17.67
CA ASP A 180 -14.57 8.27 18.49
C ASP A 180 -14.06 6.83 18.60
N PRO A 181 -12.99 6.46 17.89
CA PRO A 181 -12.41 5.11 17.97
C PRO A 181 -11.91 4.73 19.38
N PHE A 182 -11.66 5.69 20.25
CA PHE A 182 -11.25 5.45 21.64
C PHE A 182 -12.42 5.31 22.62
N ASN A 183 -13.63 5.66 22.17
CA ASN A 183 -14.89 5.40 22.86
C ASN A 183 -15.93 4.90 21.83
N PRO A 184 -15.73 3.69 21.27
CA PRO A 184 -16.40 3.27 20.06
C PRO A 184 -17.89 3.03 20.27
N ALA A 185 -18.69 3.74 19.49
CA ALA A 185 -20.13 3.53 19.33
C ALA A 185 -20.42 3.59 17.82
N PRO A 186 -20.28 2.48 17.08
CA PRO A 186 -20.51 2.47 15.64
C PRO A 186 -21.94 2.87 15.27
N GLU A 187 -22.07 3.86 14.40
CA GLU A 187 -23.33 4.37 13.85
C GLU A 187 -23.46 3.95 12.39
N VAL A 188 -24.64 3.46 11.99
CA VAL A 188 -24.87 3.05 10.60
C VAL A 188 -25.01 4.29 9.71
N VAL A 189 -24.14 4.38 8.68
CA VAL A 189 -24.25 5.37 7.61
C VAL A 189 -25.24 4.89 6.56
N PHE A 190 -25.08 3.64 6.08
CA PHE A 190 -26.04 2.97 5.22
C PHE A 190 -25.96 1.46 5.38
N ASN A 191 -27.06 0.80 5.02
CA ASN A 191 -27.14 -0.63 4.79
C ASN A 191 -27.49 -0.87 3.31
N TYR A 192 -26.71 -1.68 2.64
CA TYR A 192 -26.96 -2.11 1.29
C TYR A 192 -27.17 -3.62 1.27
N ASN A 193 -28.29 -4.06 0.73
CA ASN A 193 -28.58 -5.46 0.48
C ASN A 193 -28.87 -5.64 -1.01
N THR A 194 -28.09 -6.47 -1.67
CA THR A 194 -28.21 -6.69 -3.10
C THR A 194 -29.41 -7.55 -3.48
N GLY A 195 -29.99 -8.28 -2.52
CA GLY A 195 -31.13 -9.19 -2.73
C GLY A 195 -30.85 -10.32 -3.69
N ASN A 196 -30.58 -10.05 -4.94
CA ASN A 196 -30.30 -11.03 -5.99
C ASN A 196 -29.03 -10.70 -6.80
N TYR A 197 -28.37 -9.58 -6.54
CA TYR A 197 -27.10 -9.26 -7.17
C TYR A 197 -25.98 -9.75 -6.29
N TYR A 198 -25.15 -10.59 -6.84
CA TYR A 198 -24.08 -11.23 -6.11
C TYR A 198 -23.04 -10.24 -5.68
N ALA A 199 -22.95 -10.20 -4.51
CA ALA A 199 -21.95 -9.57 -3.81
C ALA A 199 -20.69 -10.37 -3.70
N GLY A 200 -19.81 -10.25 -4.48
CA GLY A 200 -18.47 -10.13 -4.00
C GLY A 200 -18.24 -8.65 -3.76
N ILE A 201 -18.91 -7.98 -2.85
CA ILE A 201 -18.46 -6.68 -2.40
C ILE A 201 -17.12 -6.91 -1.78
N THR A 202 -16.12 -6.84 -2.63
CA THR A 202 -14.73 -6.90 -2.24
C THR A 202 -14.51 -5.70 -1.36
N GLY A 203 -13.65 -5.78 -0.36
CA GLY A 203 -13.34 -4.66 0.53
C GLY A 203 -12.76 -3.41 -0.19
N ASN A 204 -13.09 -3.20 -1.46
CA ASN A 204 -12.71 -2.06 -2.30
C ASN A 204 -13.75 -0.93 -2.22
N ILE A 205 -14.17 -0.62 -1.01
CA ILE A 205 -14.94 0.59 -0.75
C ILE A 205 -14.00 1.78 -0.61
N ARG A 206 -14.38 2.91 -1.18
CA ARG A 206 -13.62 4.18 -1.13
C ARG A 206 -14.56 5.33 -0.85
N VAL A 207 -14.04 6.35 -0.19
CA VAL A 207 -14.77 7.57 0.16
C VAL A 207 -13.94 8.80 -0.17
N ARG A 208 -14.59 9.84 -0.68
CA ARG A 208 -14.05 11.20 -0.83
C ARG A 208 -15.07 12.18 -0.28
N GLY A 209 -14.58 13.23 0.37
CA GLY A 209 -15.40 14.24 1.02
C GLY A 209 -15.62 13.98 2.50
N ASN A 210 -16.69 14.50 3.05
CA ASN A 210 -17.04 14.41 4.46
C ASN A 210 -18.40 13.74 4.60
N ILE A 211 -18.47 12.56 5.21
CA ILE A 211 -19.74 11.83 5.40
C ILE A 211 -20.77 12.57 6.27
N LYS A 212 -20.37 13.64 6.95
CA LYS A 212 -21.23 14.51 7.75
C LYS A 212 -21.68 15.77 7.01
N ASP A 213 -21.26 15.91 5.75
CA ASP A 213 -21.56 17.00 4.86
C ASP A 213 -21.78 16.43 3.45
N ASP A 214 -20.84 16.65 2.52
CA ASP A 214 -20.89 16.09 1.17
C ASP A 214 -19.78 15.05 0.97
N ALA A 215 -20.17 13.87 0.47
CA ALA A 215 -19.21 12.82 0.14
C ALA A 215 -19.71 11.92 -1.00
N LEU A 216 -18.76 11.34 -1.73
CA LEU A 216 -19.02 10.27 -2.69
C LEU A 216 -18.36 8.97 -2.19
N ILE A 217 -19.15 7.92 -2.07
CA ILE A 217 -18.72 6.60 -1.65
C ILE A 217 -18.84 5.66 -2.85
N THR A 218 -17.82 4.85 -3.09
CA THR A 218 -17.81 3.84 -4.16
C THR A 218 -17.47 2.47 -3.63
N ALA A 219 -18.02 1.45 -4.27
CA ALA A 219 -17.66 0.05 -4.06
C ALA A 219 -17.75 -0.71 -5.37
N THR A 220 -17.23 -1.94 -5.40
CA THR A 220 -17.38 -2.83 -6.55
C THR A 220 -18.26 -4.02 -6.18
N ALA A 221 -19.10 -4.44 -7.12
CA ALA A 221 -19.92 -5.63 -6.99
C ALA A 221 -19.85 -6.47 -8.28
N SER A 222 -20.17 -7.76 -8.20
CA SER A 222 -20.27 -8.64 -9.37
C SER A 222 -21.52 -9.51 -9.23
N ASP A 223 -22.16 -9.75 -10.34
CA ASP A 223 -23.27 -10.71 -10.45
C ASP A 223 -22.82 -12.10 -10.93
N GLY A 224 -21.51 -12.36 -10.96
CA GLY A 224 -20.94 -13.60 -11.48
C GLY A 224 -20.84 -13.66 -13.01
N ALA A 225 -21.46 -12.74 -13.73
CA ALA A 225 -21.40 -12.60 -15.19
C ALA A 225 -20.72 -11.28 -15.61
N GLY A 226 -20.64 -10.32 -14.69
CA GLY A 226 -19.99 -9.03 -14.90
C GLY A 226 -19.82 -8.29 -13.59
N GLY A 227 -19.14 -7.14 -13.65
CA GLY A 227 -18.94 -6.27 -12.50
C GLY A 227 -19.69 -4.96 -12.64
N ALA A 228 -19.99 -4.34 -11.51
CA ALA A 228 -20.56 -3.01 -11.44
C ALA A 228 -19.76 -2.15 -10.46
N CYS A 229 -19.65 -0.87 -10.78
CA CYS A 229 -19.28 0.15 -9.82
C CYS A 229 -20.56 0.58 -9.10
N LEU A 230 -20.59 0.43 -7.80
CA LEU A 230 -21.65 0.96 -6.95
C LEU A 230 -21.21 2.31 -6.41
N TYR A 231 -22.17 3.21 -6.23
CA TYR A 231 -21.90 4.46 -5.55
C TYR A 231 -23.09 4.98 -4.74
N TRP A 232 -22.79 5.77 -3.73
CA TRP A 232 -23.70 6.51 -2.86
C TRP A 232 -23.21 7.95 -2.79
N GLU A 233 -24.15 8.88 -2.88
CA GLU A 233 -23.89 10.27 -2.59
C GLU A 233 -24.38 10.60 -1.18
N VAL A 234 -23.55 11.29 -0.42
CA VAL A 234 -23.92 11.91 0.84
C VAL A 234 -24.07 13.40 0.56
N VAL A 235 -25.21 13.97 0.91
CA VAL A 235 -25.52 15.38 0.75
C VAL A 235 -26.01 15.90 2.08
N ASP A 236 -25.45 17.00 2.57
CA ASP A 236 -25.77 17.55 3.91
C ASP A 236 -25.74 16.50 5.03
N GLY A 237 -24.81 15.55 4.97
CA GLY A 237 -24.66 14.45 5.95
C GLY A 237 -25.69 13.34 5.83
N VAL A 238 -26.53 13.33 4.79
CA VAL A 238 -27.53 12.28 4.55
C VAL A 238 -27.09 11.41 3.37
N CYS A 239 -26.88 10.12 3.64
CA CYS A 239 -26.56 9.16 2.58
C CYS A 239 -27.83 8.82 1.78
N GLY A 240 -27.77 9.01 0.46
CA GLY A 240 -28.83 8.69 -0.49
C GLY A 240 -28.91 7.19 -0.83
N ASP A 241 -29.80 6.86 -1.78
CA ASP A 241 -29.90 5.52 -2.32
C ASP A 241 -28.66 5.13 -3.12
N TRP A 242 -28.40 3.83 -3.21
CA TRP A 242 -27.33 3.31 -4.05
C TRP A 242 -27.65 3.36 -5.54
N HIS A 243 -26.61 3.57 -6.33
CA HIS A 243 -26.65 3.51 -7.78
C HIS A 243 -25.54 2.63 -8.33
N TRP A 244 -25.69 2.20 -9.58
CA TRP A 244 -24.68 1.39 -10.25
C TRP A 244 -24.39 1.89 -11.66
N ILE A 245 -23.18 1.62 -12.11
CA ILE A 245 -22.75 1.74 -13.51
C ILE A 245 -21.81 0.58 -13.86
N ASN A 246 -21.79 0.19 -15.14
CA ASN A 246 -20.90 -0.85 -15.60
C ASN A 246 -19.56 -0.28 -16.04
N PRO A 247 -18.44 -0.79 -15.58
CA PRO A 247 -17.13 -0.51 -16.15
C PRO A 247 -16.97 -1.21 -17.52
N PRO A 248 -16.03 -0.75 -18.36
CA PRO A 248 -15.94 -1.19 -19.76
C PRO A 248 -15.48 -2.63 -19.96
N TYR A 249 -14.78 -3.19 -19.01
CA TYR A 249 -14.22 -4.55 -19.10
C TYR A 249 -14.47 -5.29 -17.80
N THR A 250 -15.43 -6.19 -17.81
CA THR A 250 -15.89 -6.90 -16.61
C THR A 250 -15.70 -8.38 -16.77
N THR A 251 -14.47 -8.83 -16.93
CA THR A 251 -14.22 -10.26 -17.08
C THR A 251 -13.70 -10.87 -15.79
N TRP A 252 -14.30 -11.97 -15.42
CA TRP A 252 -13.82 -13.06 -14.57
C TRP A 252 -14.08 -12.99 -13.07
N THR A 253 -13.79 -11.95 -12.33
CA THR A 253 -14.09 -11.92 -10.88
C THR A 253 -14.16 -10.50 -10.30
N THR A 254 -14.94 -10.33 -9.23
CA THR A 254 -15.05 -9.08 -8.46
C THR A 254 -13.77 -8.65 -7.77
N ALA A 255 -12.92 -9.60 -7.43
CA ALA A 255 -11.66 -9.33 -6.72
C ALA A 255 -10.67 -8.46 -7.52
N GLN A 256 -10.95 -8.25 -8.80
CA GLN A 256 -10.04 -7.59 -9.75
C GLN A 256 -10.60 -6.25 -10.28
N LEU A 257 -11.69 -5.78 -9.70
CA LEU A 257 -12.29 -4.51 -10.06
C LEU A 257 -12.04 -3.51 -8.92
N CYS A 258 -11.47 -2.37 -9.27
CA CYS A 258 -11.24 -1.30 -8.30
C CYS A 258 -11.82 0.00 -8.83
N THR A 259 -12.59 0.68 -7.99
CA THR A 259 -13.12 2.01 -8.27
C THR A 259 -12.76 2.99 -7.17
N ALA A 260 -12.64 4.25 -7.53
CA ALA A 260 -12.48 5.33 -6.57
C ALA A 260 -13.21 6.59 -7.07
N PRO A 261 -13.74 7.40 -6.16
CA PRO A 261 -14.28 8.71 -6.51
C PRO A 261 -13.18 9.63 -7.06
N ALA A 262 -13.49 10.41 -8.09
CA ALA A 262 -12.59 11.46 -8.58
C ALA A 262 -12.73 12.78 -7.80
N GLY A 263 -13.81 12.92 -7.05
CA GLY A 263 -14.11 14.05 -6.18
C GLY A 263 -15.19 13.70 -5.17
N THR A 264 -15.87 14.70 -4.62
CA THR A 264 -16.83 14.54 -3.52
C THR A 264 -18.27 14.33 -3.98
N SER A 265 -18.54 14.46 -5.28
CA SER A 265 -19.85 14.23 -5.88
C SER A 265 -19.74 13.39 -7.15
N ILE A 266 -20.87 12.78 -7.59
CA ILE A 266 -20.91 12.02 -8.83
C ILE A 266 -20.62 12.87 -10.07
N ALA A 267 -20.85 14.18 -10.00
CA ALA A 267 -20.51 15.12 -11.06
C ALA A 267 -19.00 15.24 -11.31
N ASP A 268 -18.18 14.93 -10.31
CA ASP A 268 -16.72 14.87 -10.44
C ASP A 268 -16.25 13.61 -11.17
N GLY A 269 -17.11 12.60 -11.32
CA GLY A 269 -16.83 11.35 -11.99
C GLY A 269 -16.17 10.28 -11.11
N LEU A 270 -15.85 9.16 -11.76
CA LEU A 270 -15.25 7.99 -11.13
C LEU A 270 -14.01 7.52 -11.89
N PHE A 271 -13.05 7.03 -11.14
CA PHE A 271 -11.96 6.22 -11.66
C PHE A 271 -12.30 4.73 -11.60
N TYR A 272 -11.75 4.02 -12.56
CA TYR A 272 -11.82 2.57 -12.65
C TYR A 272 -10.47 2.01 -13.10
N ILE A 273 -10.07 0.92 -12.50
CA ILE A 273 -8.97 0.09 -12.96
C ILE A 273 -9.34 -1.38 -12.74
N GLY A 274 -9.00 -2.26 -13.68
CA GLY A 274 -9.40 -3.64 -13.60
C GLY A 274 -8.56 -4.55 -14.46
N TYR A 275 -8.79 -5.85 -14.29
CA TYR A 275 -8.15 -6.95 -15.01
C TYR A 275 -9.04 -7.42 -16.17
N GLY A 276 -8.43 -7.95 -17.22
CA GLY A 276 -9.14 -8.72 -18.23
C GLY A 276 -9.28 -8.08 -19.61
N GLY A 277 -8.32 -7.24 -20.00
CA GLY A 277 -8.22 -6.71 -21.38
C GLY A 277 -7.92 -5.23 -21.47
N ASP A 278 -8.02 -4.52 -20.37
CA ASP A 278 -7.62 -3.13 -20.30
C ASP A 278 -6.98 -2.82 -18.93
N TYR A 279 -5.69 -2.65 -18.95
CA TYR A 279 -4.86 -2.41 -17.77
C TYR A 279 -4.61 -0.92 -17.52
N ASN A 280 -5.44 -0.05 -18.10
CA ASN A 280 -5.30 1.38 -17.96
C ASN A 280 -6.17 1.92 -16.84
N LEU A 281 -5.71 3.01 -16.19
CA LEU A 281 -6.59 3.81 -15.38
C LEU A 281 -7.61 4.50 -16.29
N ARG A 282 -8.87 4.27 -16.03
CA ARG A 282 -9.97 4.89 -16.75
C ARG A 282 -10.73 5.88 -15.88
N TYR A 283 -11.30 6.84 -16.54
CA TYR A 283 -12.13 7.87 -15.95
C TYR A 283 -13.45 8.01 -16.70
N VAL A 284 -14.52 8.21 -15.96
CA VAL A 284 -15.85 8.49 -16.51
C VAL A 284 -16.43 9.74 -15.84
N LYS A 285 -17.08 10.57 -16.63
CA LYS A 285 -17.84 11.74 -16.22
C LYS A 285 -19.23 11.69 -16.85
N ASP A 286 -20.10 12.61 -16.45
CA ASP A 286 -21.49 12.70 -16.97
C ASP A 286 -22.26 11.37 -16.78
N ILE A 287 -22.20 10.84 -15.56
CA ILE A 287 -22.72 9.54 -15.18
C ILE A 287 -24.25 9.60 -15.14
N THR A 288 -24.88 8.68 -15.88
CA THR A 288 -26.31 8.39 -15.77
C THR A 288 -26.51 7.24 -14.78
N PRO A 289 -27.20 7.46 -13.64
CA PRO A 289 -27.43 6.42 -12.66
C PRO A 289 -28.13 5.19 -13.24
N ASN A 290 -27.75 4.00 -12.74
CA ASN A 290 -28.37 2.72 -13.09
C ASN A 290 -28.35 2.42 -14.61
N SER A 291 -27.27 2.76 -15.26
CA SER A 291 -27.08 2.57 -16.69
C SER A 291 -25.80 1.75 -16.98
N GLY A 292 -25.88 0.88 -17.97
CA GLY A 292 -24.72 0.11 -18.46
C GLY A 292 -23.92 0.77 -19.57
N SER A 293 -24.34 1.95 -20.05
CA SER A 293 -23.73 2.58 -21.23
C SER A 293 -23.03 3.88 -20.85
N HIS A 294 -21.73 3.81 -20.60
CA HIS A 294 -20.89 4.96 -20.32
C HIS A 294 -19.62 4.92 -21.16
N GLU A 295 -19.14 6.09 -21.58
CA GLU A 295 -17.85 6.21 -22.25
C GLU A 295 -16.75 6.48 -21.24
N TRP A 296 -15.93 5.45 -20.98
CA TRP A 296 -14.79 5.52 -20.09
C TRP A 296 -13.54 5.93 -20.88
N GLY A 297 -13.06 7.13 -20.65
CA GLY A 297 -11.80 7.62 -21.21
C GLY A 297 -10.60 6.95 -20.55
N VAL A 298 -9.48 6.85 -21.28
CA VAL A 298 -8.19 6.46 -20.67
C VAL A 298 -7.60 7.69 -20.00
N SER A 299 -7.47 7.64 -18.68
CA SER A 299 -6.84 8.69 -17.87
C SER A 299 -5.32 8.54 -17.83
N TYR A 300 -4.84 7.29 -17.67
CA TYR A 300 -3.42 6.99 -17.63
C TYR A 300 -3.14 5.61 -18.23
N VAL A 301 -2.11 5.54 -19.09
CA VAL A 301 -1.62 4.30 -19.68
C VAL A 301 -0.55 3.73 -18.75
N THR A 302 -0.85 2.63 -18.09
CA THR A 302 0.07 2.04 -17.09
C THR A 302 1.25 1.32 -17.71
N GLY A 303 1.13 0.88 -18.97
CA GLY A 303 2.11 -0.01 -19.61
C GLY A 303 2.04 -1.46 -19.11
N ALA A 304 1.14 -1.75 -18.17
CA ALA A 304 0.96 -3.07 -17.60
C ALA A 304 0.47 -4.10 -18.64
N SER A 305 0.78 -5.35 -18.39
CA SER A 305 0.43 -6.49 -19.25
C SER A 305 -0.61 -7.39 -18.56
N TRP A 306 -1.05 -8.43 -19.26
CA TRP A 306 -1.96 -9.45 -18.73
C TRP A 306 -1.39 -10.22 -17.50
N MET A 307 -0.12 -10.05 -17.21
CA MET A 307 0.54 -10.66 -16.05
C MET A 307 0.36 -9.84 -14.76
N GLU A 308 -0.11 -8.60 -14.86
CA GLU A 308 -0.20 -7.69 -13.73
C GLU A 308 -1.66 -7.49 -13.34
N ASN A 309 -1.95 -7.63 -12.06
CA ASN A 309 -3.26 -7.39 -11.47
C ASN A 309 -3.27 -6.06 -10.74
N PHE A 310 -4.32 -5.28 -10.94
CA PHE A 310 -4.56 -4.10 -10.14
C PHE A 310 -5.44 -4.49 -8.96
N ASN A 311 -4.90 -4.32 -7.76
CA ASN A 311 -5.58 -4.77 -6.54
C ASN A 311 -6.23 -3.65 -5.77
N SER A 312 -5.84 -2.40 -6.01
CA SER A 312 -6.38 -1.27 -5.28
C SER A 312 -6.17 0.04 -6.03
N ILE A 313 -7.13 0.95 -5.86
CA ILE A 313 -6.99 2.37 -6.17
C ILE A 313 -7.48 3.16 -4.96
N SER A 314 -6.79 4.23 -4.63
CA SER A 314 -7.19 5.22 -3.63
C SER A 314 -6.95 6.61 -4.18
N THR A 315 -7.82 7.55 -3.83
CA THR A 315 -7.68 8.95 -4.20
C THR A 315 -7.59 9.82 -2.94
N THR A 316 -6.85 10.90 -3.01
CA THR A 316 -6.68 11.85 -1.92
C THR A 316 -6.42 13.25 -2.46
N GLU A 317 -6.55 14.26 -1.61
CA GLU A 317 -6.11 15.62 -1.88
C GLU A 317 -5.03 16.03 -0.88
N TRP A 318 -3.95 16.62 -1.38
CA TRP A 318 -2.86 17.08 -0.56
C TRP A 318 -2.26 18.37 -1.13
N ASN A 319 -2.13 19.41 -0.31
CA ASN A 319 -1.64 20.72 -0.71
C ASN A 319 -2.35 21.34 -1.92
N GLY A 320 -3.67 21.11 -2.04
CA GLY A 320 -4.48 21.64 -3.13
C GLY A 320 -4.32 20.88 -4.45
N HIS A 321 -3.65 19.73 -4.44
CA HIS A 321 -3.52 18.84 -5.58
C HIS A 321 -4.21 17.50 -5.33
N LYS A 322 -4.82 16.95 -6.36
CA LYS A 322 -5.49 15.64 -6.30
C LYS A 322 -4.53 14.55 -6.76
N TYR A 323 -4.53 13.45 -6.03
CA TYR A 323 -3.67 12.29 -6.31
C TYR A 323 -4.49 11.00 -6.35
N ALA A 324 -4.05 10.06 -7.18
CA ALA A 324 -4.50 8.68 -7.17
C ALA A 324 -3.29 7.77 -6.95
N ALA A 325 -3.41 6.83 -6.05
CA ALA A 325 -2.45 5.74 -5.85
C ALA A 325 -3.05 4.45 -6.37
N ILE A 326 -2.31 3.74 -7.22
CA ILE A 326 -2.69 2.46 -7.80
C ILE A 326 -1.69 1.42 -7.34
N CYS A 327 -2.17 0.30 -6.79
CA CYS A 327 -1.32 -0.83 -6.44
C CYS A 327 -1.45 -1.91 -7.50
N MET A 328 -0.31 -2.37 -8.01
CA MET A 328 -0.18 -3.45 -8.96
C MET A 328 0.52 -4.63 -8.29
N SER A 329 0.08 -5.84 -8.57
CA SER A 329 0.81 -7.05 -8.18
C SER A 329 0.99 -7.94 -9.40
N CYS A 330 2.13 -8.61 -9.51
CA CYS A 330 2.34 -9.56 -10.58
C CYS A 330 1.56 -10.86 -10.31
N HIS A 331 0.88 -11.37 -11.34
CA HIS A 331 0.07 -12.59 -11.21
C HIS A 331 0.91 -13.88 -11.22
N PHE A 332 2.09 -13.86 -11.83
CA PHE A 332 2.93 -15.05 -12.02
C PHE A 332 4.39 -14.89 -11.56
N ASN A 333 4.85 -13.68 -11.35
CA ASN A 333 6.18 -13.40 -10.79
C ASN A 333 5.98 -12.59 -9.53
N TYR A 334 6.30 -13.16 -8.40
CA TYR A 334 6.13 -12.54 -7.08
C TYR A 334 7.14 -11.43 -6.78
N ASP A 335 7.98 -11.10 -7.75
CA ASP A 335 9.15 -10.27 -7.53
C ASP A 335 8.85 -8.76 -7.63
N ASP A 336 7.68 -8.35 -8.13
CA ASP A 336 7.38 -6.94 -8.36
C ASP A 336 5.98 -6.58 -7.86
N ALA A 337 5.88 -5.97 -6.69
CA ALA A 337 4.70 -5.26 -6.25
C ALA A 337 4.94 -3.76 -6.39
N ASP A 338 4.35 -3.14 -7.39
CA ASP A 338 4.50 -1.72 -7.66
C ASP A 338 3.30 -0.92 -7.14
N ALA A 339 3.57 0.27 -6.62
CA ALA A 339 2.57 1.27 -6.36
C ALA A 339 2.89 2.53 -7.18
N VAL A 340 1.94 2.97 -7.97
CA VAL A 340 2.08 4.17 -8.82
C VAL A 340 1.29 5.31 -8.22
N LEU A 341 1.95 6.44 -8.00
CA LEU A 341 1.32 7.69 -7.60
C LEU A 341 1.14 8.58 -8.83
N LEU A 342 -0.07 9.04 -9.04
CA LEU A 342 -0.47 9.90 -10.14
C LEU A 342 -1.01 11.22 -9.60
N ASN A 343 -0.67 12.34 -10.24
CA ASN A 343 -1.42 13.60 -10.11
C ASN A 343 -2.67 13.49 -11.00
N VAL A 344 -3.83 13.75 -10.42
CA VAL A 344 -5.13 13.68 -11.07
C VAL A 344 -5.91 14.99 -10.95
N ASP A 345 -5.21 16.13 -10.93
CA ASP A 345 -5.84 17.46 -10.98
C ASP A 345 -6.73 17.59 -12.23
N ASP A 346 -6.28 17.01 -13.35
CA ASP A 346 -7.12 16.67 -14.49
C ASP A 346 -7.42 15.16 -14.48
N PRO A 347 -8.61 14.73 -14.05
CA PRO A 347 -8.94 13.32 -13.97
C PRO A 347 -8.94 12.59 -15.31
N ALA A 348 -9.11 13.32 -16.42
CA ALA A 348 -9.09 12.74 -17.77
C ALA A 348 -7.67 12.55 -18.32
N ALA A 349 -6.65 13.17 -17.71
CA ALA A 349 -5.27 13.17 -18.19
C ALA A 349 -4.28 13.10 -17.00
N ALA A 350 -4.36 12.04 -16.23
CA ALA A 350 -3.51 11.82 -15.05
C ALA A 350 -2.02 11.78 -15.42
N GLN A 351 -1.18 12.34 -14.57
CA GLN A 351 0.25 12.45 -14.78
C GLN A 351 1.02 11.63 -13.74
N HIS A 352 2.01 10.88 -14.20
CA HIS A 352 2.89 10.12 -13.34
C HIS A 352 3.71 11.04 -12.41
N VAL A 353 3.69 10.73 -11.12
CA VAL A 353 4.49 11.42 -10.10
C VAL A 353 5.62 10.53 -9.62
N TYR A 354 5.30 9.30 -9.23
CA TYR A 354 6.26 8.38 -8.62
C TYR A 354 5.82 6.92 -8.80
N THR A 355 6.79 6.03 -8.94
CA THR A 355 6.58 4.58 -8.84
C THR A 355 7.41 4.05 -7.67
N TYR A 356 6.75 3.35 -6.76
CA TYR A 356 7.40 2.54 -5.74
C TYR A 356 7.44 1.11 -6.24
N SER A 357 8.65 0.57 -6.41
CA SER A 357 8.87 -0.84 -6.74
C SER A 357 9.35 -1.56 -5.48
N GLY A 358 8.56 -2.48 -4.99
CA GLY A 358 8.86 -3.29 -3.82
C GLY A 358 9.29 -4.68 -4.23
N THR A 359 10.42 -5.18 -3.72
CA THR A 359 10.69 -6.62 -3.73
C THR A 359 9.88 -7.26 -2.60
N PRO A 360 8.97 -8.21 -2.89
CA PRO A 360 8.27 -8.94 -1.85
C PRO A 360 9.27 -9.69 -0.97
N ASP A 361 8.98 -9.71 0.33
CA ASP A 361 9.74 -10.54 1.27
C ASP A 361 9.58 -12.01 0.88
N VAL A 362 10.67 -12.70 0.58
CA VAL A 362 10.70 -14.05 -0.02
C VAL A 362 9.98 -15.10 0.86
N GLU A 363 9.72 -14.80 2.12
CA GLU A 363 9.00 -15.67 3.05
C GLU A 363 7.48 -15.73 2.80
N ARG A 364 6.94 -14.92 1.87
CA ARG A 364 5.49 -14.85 1.57
C ARG A 364 5.06 -15.52 0.26
N ALA A 365 5.91 -16.27 -0.38
CA ALA A 365 5.65 -16.91 -1.69
C ALA A 365 4.47 -17.90 -1.71
N GLU A 366 3.82 -18.18 -0.58
CA GLU A 366 2.73 -19.16 -0.49
C GLU A 366 1.32 -18.56 -0.32
N ASP A 367 1.16 -17.22 -0.18
CA ASP A 367 -0.15 -16.62 0.11
C ASP A 367 -0.64 -15.68 -1.02
N TRP A 368 -1.19 -16.29 -2.04
CA TRP A 368 -1.63 -15.68 -3.30
C TRP A 368 -2.77 -14.66 -3.21
N THR A 369 -3.45 -14.58 -2.09
CA THR A 369 -4.77 -13.97 -2.03
C THR A 369 -4.80 -12.59 -1.37
N ASN A 370 -3.73 -12.09 -0.76
CA ASN A 370 -3.87 -11.05 0.24
C ASN A 370 -2.90 -9.86 0.18
N LEU A 371 -2.31 -9.55 -0.99
CA LEU A 371 -1.62 -8.26 -1.15
C LEU A 371 -2.65 -7.16 -1.46
N ASN A 372 -3.31 -6.69 -0.42
CA ASN A 372 -4.13 -5.49 -0.45
C ASN A 372 -3.45 -4.43 0.42
N TRP A 373 -2.95 -3.39 -0.25
CA TRP A 373 -2.38 -2.20 0.39
C TRP A 373 -3.47 -1.21 0.75
#